data_c56db4f563d6e49c4fad7d0e6534a3b5
#
_entry.id   c56db4f563d6e49c4fad7d0e6534a3b5
#
_cell.length_a   1.000
_cell.length_b   1.000
_cell.length_c   1.000
_cell.angle_alpha   90.00
_cell.angle_beta   90.00
_cell.angle_gamma   90.00
#
_symmetry.space_group_name_H-M   'P 1'
#
loop_
_entity.id
_entity.type
_entity.pdbx_description
1 polymer ?
#
loop_
_entity_poly.entity_id
_entity_poly.type
_entity_poly.pdbx_seq_one_letter_code
_entity_poly.pdbx_strand_id
1 'polypeptide(L)'
;MKQRELIVRFLRSLISYGACPDKSDYSDKTSRNPYEKNARNKSAFNGVPSGFMALDRVTMGWQPSDLIIIAARPSMGKTAFALSMTRNITIDYNKPVGYFSLEMSAQQLKMRLLAAESGLNFRNLCNGQLTPDQRKHLETSPLTNAPLFIDDTPALSITEFRSKVEKLKTQHDIQLIVIDYLQLMNLGCHDNKRNHEQEIAAILCSLKAIAKEFDLPIIVLSMVSRSC
;
A
#
# COMPACT_ATOMS: atom_id res chain seq x y z
N MET A 1 -1.96 -19.08 -19.07
CA MET A 1 -2.29 -17.83 -19.79
C MET A 1 -3.52 -17.11 -19.23
N LYS A 2 -4.63 -17.77 -18.88
CA LYS A 2 -5.87 -17.11 -18.41
C LYS A 2 -5.80 -16.35 -17.09
N GLN A 3 -4.97 -16.74 -16.12
CA GLN A 3 -4.88 -16.05 -14.81
C GLN A 3 -4.13 -14.71 -14.88
N ARG A 4 -3.15 -14.55 -15.80
CA ARG A 4 -2.39 -13.29 -15.96
C ARG A 4 -3.25 -12.17 -16.54
N GLU A 5 -4.15 -12.46 -17.47
CA GLU A 5 -5.09 -11.48 -18.02
C GLU A 5 -6.15 -11.04 -17.00
N LEU A 6 -6.53 -11.91 -16.06
CA LEU A 6 -7.52 -11.60 -15.05
C LEU A 6 -7.01 -10.53 -14.06
N ILE A 7 -5.76 -10.63 -13.61
CA ILE A 7 -5.14 -9.68 -12.68
C ILE A 7 -4.96 -8.30 -13.35
N VAL A 8 -4.50 -8.26 -14.60
CA VAL A 8 -4.34 -7.00 -15.35
C VAL A 8 -5.69 -6.35 -15.67
N ARG A 9 -6.72 -7.12 -15.99
CA ARG A 9 -8.10 -6.63 -16.17
C ARG A 9 -8.69 -6.12 -14.87
N PHE A 10 -8.47 -6.82 -13.77
CA PHE A 10 -8.94 -6.43 -12.46
C PHE A 10 -8.30 -5.10 -11.99
N LEU A 11 -6.99 -4.94 -12.17
CA LEU A 11 -6.29 -3.68 -11.87
C LEU A 11 -6.77 -2.54 -12.79
N ARG A 12 -7.05 -2.79 -14.07
CA ARG A 12 -7.65 -1.78 -14.98
C ARG A 12 -9.05 -1.37 -14.54
N SER A 13 -9.88 -2.29 -14.06
CA SER A 13 -11.21 -1.96 -13.56
C SER A 13 -11.17 -1.16 -12.26
N LEU A 14 -10.20 -1.42 -11.39
CA LEU A 14 -9.99 -0.65 -10.16
C LEU A 14 -9.51 0.79 -10.45
N ILE A 15 -8.66 0.98 -11.46
CA ILE A 15 -8.18 2.30 -11.89
C ILE A 15 -9.29 3.11 -12.56
N SER A 16 -10.19 2.47 -13.32
CA SER A 16 -11.34 3.15 -13.92
C SER A 16 -12.44 3.50 -12.91
N TYR A 17 -12.49 2.82 -11.77
CA TYR A 17 -13.40 3.16 -10.65
C TYR A 17 -12.90 4.31 -9.78
N GLY A 18 -11.64 4.73 -9.92
CA GLY A 18 -11.05 5.89 -9.24
C GLY A 18 -11.33 7.24 -9.92
N ALA A 19 -12.01 7.26 -11.05
CA ALA A 19 -12.58 8.48 -11.63
C ALA A 19 -13.85 8.81 -10.82
N CYS A 20 -13.74 9.82 -9.94
CA CYS A 20 -14.85 10.37 -9.17
C CYS A 20 -16.01 10.72 -10.14
N PRO A 21 -17.20 10.13 -10.03
CA PRO A 21 -18.34 10.60 -10.78
C PRO A 21 -18.67 12.02 -10.34
N ASP A 22 -19.02 12.85 -11.31
CA ASP A 22 -19.42 14.24 -11.13
C ASP A 22 -20.47 14.36 -10.02
N LYS A 23 -20.31 15.33 -9.12
CA LYS A 23 -21.14 15.54 -7.92
C LYS A 23 -22.59 15.99 -8.22
N SER A 24 -23.05 15.93 -9.46
CA SER A 24 -24.36 16.44 -9.85
C SER A 24 -25.56 15.50 -9.72
N ASP A 25 -25.35 14.19 -9.46
CA ASP A 25 -26.45 13.21 -9.46
C ASP A 25 -26.71 12.50 -8.10
N TYR A 26 -26.22 13.06 -6.98
CA TYR A 26 -26.58 12.55 -5.64
C TYR A 26 -27.62 13.45 -4.97
N SER A 27 -28.81 13.47 -5.53
CA SER A 27 -30.02 13.90 -4.80
C SER A 27 -30.83 12.67 -4.37
N ASP A 28 -30.69 12.36 -3.10
CA ASP A 28 -31.74 11.84 -2.22
C ASP A 28 -32.22 10.38 -2.37
N LYS A 29 -32.16 9.73 -1.28
CA LYS A 29 -33.02 8.76 -0.58
C LYS A 29 -32.30 7.49 -0.13
N THR A 30 -32.05 7.43 1.22
CA THR A 30 -32.00 6.20 2.02
C THR A 30 -31.06 5.08 1.52
N SER A 31 -29.78 5.38 1.40
CA SER A 31 -28.78 4.31 1.47
C SER A 31 -27.95 4.49 2.74
N ARG A 32 -28.32 3.77 3.78
CA ARG A 32 -27.41 3.48 4.89
C ARG A 32 -26.12 3.00 4.28
N ASN A 33 -25.04 3.74 4.53
CA ASN A 33 -23.71 3.52 4.03
C ASN A 33 -23.38 2.00 4.16
N PRO A 34 -23.13 1.24 3.08
CA PRO A 34 -22.84 -0.19 3.17
C PRO A 34 -21.60 -0.47 4.04
N TYR A 35 -20.74 0.52 4.24
CA TYR A 35 -19.58 0.45 5.12
C TYR A 35 -19.97 0.38 6.61
N GLU A 36 -21.08 0.99 7.06
CA GLU A 36 -21.53 0.92 8.44
C GLU A 36 -22.05 -0.46 8.84
N LYS A 37 -22.64 -1.23 7.92
CA LYS A 37 -23.07 -2.62 8.15
C LYS A 37 -21.89 -3.58 8.30
N ASN A 38 -20.80 -3.37 7.55
CA ASN A 38 -19.61 -4.23 7.62
C ASN A 38 -18.71 -3.88 8.82
N ALA A 39 -18.71 -2.64 9.30
CA ALA A 39 -18.00 -2.24 10.53
C ALA A 39 -18.57 -2.93 11.80
N ARG A 40 -19.83 -3.36 11.78
CA ARG A 40 -20.44 -4.13 12.88
C ARG A 40 -20.12 -5.63 12.84
N ASN A 41 -19.74 -6.17 11.68
CA ASN A 41 -19.28 -7.56 11.53
C ASN A 41 -17.74 -7.61 11.55
N LYS A 42 -17.13 -7.24 12.68
CA LYS A 42 -15.69 -7.39 12.94
C LYS A 42 -15.16 -8.83 12.84
N SER A 43 -16.00 -9.80 12.58
CA SER A 43 -15.67 -11.23 12.56
C SER A 43 -15.59 -11.86 11.16
N ALA A 44 -15.79 -11.11 10.08
CA ALA A 44 -15.89 -11.70 8.74
C ALA A 44 -14.53 -11.88 8.01
N PHE A 45 -13.47 -11.21 8.45
CA PHE A 45 -12.15 -11.30 7.82
C PHE A 45 -11.10 -11.76 8.85
N ASN A 46 -10.47 -12.89 8.58
CA ASN A 46 -9.35 -13.38 9.41
C ASN A 46 -8.07 -12.57 9.19
N GLY A 47 -7.97 -11.82 8.07
CA GLY A 47 -6.81 -11.05 7.66
C GLY A 47 -6.97 -9.54 7.81
N VAL A 48 -5.96 -8.79 7.35
CA VAL A 48 -6.00 -7.32 7.24
C VAL A 48 -6.80 -6.96 5.99
N PRO A 49 -7.95 -6.26 6.09
CA PRO A 49 -8.73 -5.87 4.91
C PRO A 49 -7.98 -4.86 4.06
N SER A 50 -8.09 -4.96 2.74
CA SER A 50 -7.48 -4.02 1.80
C SER A 50 -8.26 -2.71 1.65
N GLY A 51 -9.54 -2.71 2.04
CA GLY A 51 -10.49 -1.64 1.81
C GLY A 51 -11.10 -1.64 0.40
N PHE A 52 -10.73 -2.60 -0.44
CA PHE A 52 -11.35 -2.84 -1.74
C PHE A 52 -12.27 -4.07 -1.63
N MET A 53 -13.59 -3.84 -1.53
CA MET A 53 -14.56 -4.93 -1.29
C MET A 53 -14.44 -6.10 -2.27
N ALA A 54 -14.19 -5.83 -3.54
CA ALA A 54 -14.04 -6.88 -4.55
C ALA A 54 -12.79 -7.74 -4.31
N LEU A 55 -11.71 -7.13 -3.85
CA LEU A 55 -10.47 -7.81 -3.50
C LEU A 55 -10.64 -8.59 -2.20
N ASP A 56 -11.22 -7.95 -1.19
CA ASP A 56 -11.42 -8.56 0.14
C ASP A 56 -12.37 -9.76 0.09
N ARG A 57 -13.36 -9.77 -0.81
CA ARG A 57 -14.22 -10.95 -1.03
C ARG A 57 -13.46 -12.17 -1.57
N VAL A 58 -12.41 -11.93 -2.36
CA VAL A 58 -11.62 -13.02 -2.97
C VAL A 58 -10.50 -13.48 -2.05
N THR A 59 -9.85 -12.53 -1.34
CA THR A 59 -8.68 -12.82 -0.50
C THR A 59 -9.03 -13.09 0.96
N MET A 60 -10.24 -12.74 1.39
CA MET A 60 -10.64 -12.73 2.81
C MET A 60 -9.76 -11.82 3.68
N GLY A 61 -9.17 -10.78 3.06
CA GLY A 61 -8.13 -9.93 3.63
C GLY A 61 -6.74 -10.54 3.51
N TRP A 62 -5.73 -9.73 3.83
CA TRP A 62 -4.32 -10.16 3.81
C TRP A 62 -4.02 -11.01 5.03
N GLN A 63 -3.70 -12.30 4.80
CA GLN A 63 -3.50 -13.24 5.90
C GLN A 63 -2.12 -13.04 6.55
N PRO A 64 -2.01 -13.21 7.89
CA PRO A 64 -0.73 -13.22 8.57
C PRO A 64 0.25 -14.20 7.93
N SER A 65 1.54 -13.93 8.02
CA SER A 65 2.62 -14.74 7.45
C SER A 65 2.65 -14.84 5.93
N ASP A 66 1.72 -14.18 5.19
CA ASP A 66 1.72 -14.21 3.73
C ASP A 66 2.66 -13.20 3.10
N LEU A 67 3.28 -13.60 1.99
CA LEU A 67 4.00 -12.73 1.07
C LEU A 67 3.15 -12.55 -0.19
N ILE A 68 2.72 -11.33 -0.42
CA ILE A 68 1.86 -10.94 -1.54
C ILE A 68 2.68 -10.13 -2.55
N ILE A 69 2.68 -10.54 -3.81
CA ILE A 69 3.40 -9.82 -4.87
C ILE A 69 2.39 -9.14 -5.78
N ILE A 70 2.46 -7.79 -5.84
CA ILE A 70 1.68 -6.98 -6.76
C ILE A 70 2.60 -6.53 -7.90
N ALA A 71 2.45 -7.17 -9.04
CA ALA A 71 3.29 -6.92 -10.21
C ALA A 71 2.53 -6.16 -11.29
N ALA A 72 3.14 -5.11 -11.83
CA ALA A 72 2.59 -4.32 -12.93
C ALA A 72 3.70 -3.72 -13.80
N ARG A 73 3.37 -3.38 -15.04
CA ARG A 73 4.27 -2.61 -15.91
C ARG A 73 4.49 -1.19 -15.37
N PRO A 74 5.58 -0.51 -15.74
CA PRO A 74 5.79 0.90 -15.42
C PRO A 74 4.56 1.75 -15.76
N SER A 75 4.30 2.79 -14.96
CA SER A 75 3.21 3.75 -15.14
C SER A 75 1.78 3.18 -15.06
N MET A 76 1.60 1.93 -14.61
CA MET A 76 0.29 1.30 -14.43
C MET A 76 -0.36 1.60 -13.07
N GLY A 77 0.23 2.46 -12.27
CA GLY A 77 -0.34 2.92 -11.00
C GLY A 77 -0.10 2.01 -9.79
N LYS A 78 0.98 1.17 -9.79
CA LYS A 78 1.33 0.31 -8.63
C LYS A 78 1.37 1.08 -7.31
N THR A 79 2.20 2.11 -7.24
CA THR A 79 2.36 2.96 -6.03
C THR A 79 1.05 3.64 -5.66
N ALA A 80 0.25 4.12 -6.64
CA ALA A 80 -1.05 4.73 -6.36
C ALA A 80 -2.03 3.72 -5.73
N PHE A 81 -2.07 2.50 -6.25
CA PHE A 81 -2.87 1.42 -5.67
C PHE A 81 -2.42 1.08 -4.24
N ALA A 82 -1.11 0.91 -4.03
CA ALA A 82 -0.56 0.60 -2.70
C ALA A 82 -0.84 1.71 -1.69
N LEU A 83 -0.71 2.98 -2.09
CA LEU A 83 -1.05 4.13 -1.24
C LEU A 83 -2.54 4.20 -0.91
N SER A 84 -3.43 3.97 -1.88
CA SER A 84 -4.89 3.94 -1.65
C SER A 84 -5.27 2.81 -0.69
N MET A 85 -4.68 1.62 -0.87
CA MET A 85 -4.87 0.50 0.03
C MET A 85 -4.36 0.82 1.45
N THR A 86 -3.16 1.38 1.55
CA THR A 86 -2.56 1.79 2.83
C THR A 86 -3.42 2.82 3.54
N ARG A 87 -3.93 3.83 2.81
CA ARG A 87 -4.88 4.82 3.33
C ARG A 87 -6.13 4.14 3.90
N ASN A 88 -6.75 3.24 3.15
CA ASN A 88 -7.94 2.53 3.61
C ASN A 88 -7.64 1.73 4.89
N ILE A 89 -6.53 1.00 4.94
CA ILE A 89 -6.14 0.19 6.10
C ILE A 89 -5.91 1.05 7.33
N THR A 90 -5.22 2.17 7.17
CA THR A 90 -4.84 3.01 8.32
C THR A 90 -5.98 3.92 8.79
N ILE A 91 -6.80 4.46 7.89
CA ILE A 91 -7.87 5.40 8.24
C ILE A 91 -9.17 4.65 8.53
N ASP A 92 -9.63 3.79 7.59
CA ASP A 92 -10.95 3.18 7.70
C ASP A 92 -10.97 2.02 8.71
N TYR A 93 -9.84 1.30 8.85
CA TYR A 93 -9.72 0.15 9.76
C TYR A 93 -8.81 0.40 10.96
N ASN A 94 -8.15 1.56 11.03
CA ASN A 94 -7.24 1.95 12.12
C ASN A 94 -6.19 0.89 12.44
N LYS A 95 -5.65 0.22 11.39
CA LYS A 95 -4.60 -0.78 11.53
C LYS A 95 -3.24 -0.18 11.21
N PRO A 96 -2.22 -0.36 12.08
CA PRO A 96 -0.89 0.18 11.85
C PRO A 96 -0.19 -0.50 10.67
N VAL A 97 0.36 0.31 9.75
CA VAL A 97 1.06 -0.14 8.54
C VAL A 97 2.47 0.41 8.48
N GLY A 98 3.44 -0.46 8.19
CA GLY A 98 4.80 -0.09 7.81
C GLY A 98 4.92 0.02 6.29
N TYR A 99 5.33 1.17 5.77
CA TYR A 99 5.53 1.40 4.33
C TYR A 99 6.99 1.71 4.05
N PHE A 100 7.68 0.78 3.39
CA PHE A 100 9.07 0.93 2.96
C PHE A 100 9.11 1.38 1.51
N SER A 101 9.52 2.64 1.31
CA SER A 101 9.62 3.26 -0.01
C SER A 101 11.07 3.36 -0.44
N LEU A 102 11.45 2.57 -1.42
CA LEU A 102 12.82 2.55 -1.94
C LEU A 102 13.01 3.45 -3.16
N GLU A 103 11.91 3.93 -3.77
CA GLU A 103 11.92 4.78 -4.96
C GLU A 103 11.59 6.24 -4.63
N MET A 104 10.66 6.47 -3.72
CA MET A 104 10.14 7.81 -3.43
C MET A 104 10.43 8.21 -1.99
N SER A 105 10.69 9.52 -1.77
CA SER A 105 10.84 10.02 -0.41
C SER A 105 9.54 9.97 0.39
N ALA A 106 9.65 9.85 1.71
CA ALA A 106 8.51 9.86 2.62
C ALA A 106 7.65 11.13 2.46
N GLN A 107 8.31 12.27 2.17
CA GLN A 107 7.60 13.52 1.92
C GLN A 107 6.74 13.47 0.66
N GLN A 108 7.26 12.91 -0.45
CA GLN A 108 6.51 12.76 -1.69
C GLN A 108 5.29 11.84 -1.52
N LEU A 109 5.44 10.75 -0.77
CA LEU A 109 4.34 9.83 -0.48
C LEU A 109 3.26 10.51 0.38
N LYS A 110 3.67 11.22 1.44
CA LYS A 110 2.74 11.99 2.29
C LYS A 110 1.96 13.01 1.47
N MET A 111 2.63 13.75 0.57
CA MET A 111 1.97 14.73 -0.30
C MET A 111 0.97 14.07 -1.26
N ARG A 112 1.27 12.89 -1.80
CA ARG A 112 0.33 12.11 -2.63
C ARG A 112 -0.89 11.65 -1.84
N LEU A 113 -0.67 11.14 -0.62
CA LEU A 113 -1.76 10.74 0.27
C LEU A 113 -2.66 11.92 0.63
N LEU A 114 -2.06 13.06 1.01
CA LEU A 114 -2.80 14.28 1.32
C LEU A 114 -3.60 14.80 0.13
N ALA A 115 -3.03 14.79 -1.07
CA ALA A 115 -3.73 15.18 -2.29
C ALA A 115 -4.93 14.26 -2.58
N ALA A 116 -4.75 12.95 -2.43
CA ALA A 116 -5.80 11.97 -2.65
C ALA A 116 -6.94 12.09 -1.62
N GLU A 117 -6.62 12.33 -0.35
CA GLU A 117 -7.61 12.45 0.73
C GLU A 117 -8.38 13.78 0.66
N SER A 118 -7.67 14.89 0.41
CA SER A 118 -8.28 16.22 0.38
C SER A 118 -8.97 16.57 -0.93
N GLY A 119 -8.74 15.81 -2.00
CA GLY A 119 -9.19 16.14 -3.35
C GLY A 119 -8.52 17.38 -3.95
N LEU A 120 -7.47 17.89 -3.31
CA LEU A 120 -6.73 19.07 -3.77
C LEU A 120 -5.78 18.71 -4.93
N ASN A 121 -5.56 19.69 -5.80
CA ASN A 121 -4.59 19.52 -6.87
C ASN A 121 -3.18 19.34 -6.29
N PHE A 122 -2.53 18.23 -6.62
CA PHE A 122 -1.19 17.88 -6.16
C PHE A 122 -0.16 19.00 -6.41
N ARG A 123 -0.24 19.69 -7.58
CA ARG A 123 0.65 20.78 -7.92
C ARG A 123 0.52 21.97 -6.97
N ASN A 124 -0.74 22.36 -6.62
CA ASN A 124 -1.00 23.45 -5.69
C ASN A 124 -0.51 23.11 -4.28
N LEU A 125 -0.66 21.85 -3.90
CA LEU A 125 -0.18 21.35 -2.62
C LEU A 125 1.37 21.43 -2.55
N CYS A 126 2.07 20.98 -3.60
CA CYS A 126 3.54 21.04 -3.67
C CYS A 126 4.08 22.47 -3.69
N ASN A 127 3.37 23.40 -4.35
CA ASN A 127 3.78 24.81 -4.46
C ASN A 127 3.38 25.65 -3.23
N GLY A 128 2.68 25.07 -2.25
CA GLY A 128 2.16 25.81 -1.08
C GLY A 128 1.08 26.82 -1.42
N GLN A 129 0.50 26.78 -2.62
CA GLN A 129 -0.58 27.66 -3.09
C GLN A 129 -1.93 27.18 -2.55
N LEU A 130 -2.12 27.33 -1.25
CA LEU A 130 -3.31 26.88 -0.55
C LEU A 130 -4.03 28.07 0.08
N THR A 131 -5.35 28.08 -0.02
CA THR A 131 -6.18 29.05 0.73
C THR A 131 -6.14 28.73 2.23
N PRO A 132 -6.46 29.69 3.12
CA PRO A 132 -6.52 29.43 4.55
C PRO A 132 -7.45 28.25 4.92
N ASP A 133 -8.59 28.14 4.25
CA ASP A 133 -9.56 27.05 4.48
C ASP A 133 -8.99 25.70 4.05
N GLN A 134 -8.27 25.64 2.93
CA GLN A 134 -7.60 24.42 2.48
C GLN A 134 -6.51 23.98 3.45
N ARG A 135 -5.74 24.91 4.03
CA ARG A 135 -4.74 24.59 5.06
C ARG A 135 -5.40 24.00 6.30
N LYS A 136 -6.45 24.63 6.79
CA LYS A 136 -7.21 24.13 7.94
C LYS A 136 -7.79 22.74 7.68
N HIS A 137 -8.29 22.49 6.47
CA HIS A 137 -8.80 21.18 6.06
C HIS A 137 -7.69 20.11 6.07
N LEU A 138 -6.48 20.44 5.63
CA LEU A 138 -5.34 19.53 5.68
C LEU A 138 -4.88 19.23 7.12
N GLU A 139 -4.85 20.23 7.99
CA GLU A 139 -4.49 20.07 9.41
C GLU A 139 -5.48 19.16 10.16
N THR A 140 -6.75 19.19 9.78
CA THR A 140 -7.80 18.32 10.35
C THR A 140 -7.96 16.99 9.61
N SER A 141 -7.10 16.70 8.63
CA SER A 141 -7.15 15.46 7.85
C SER A 141 -6.97 14.24 8.76
N PRO A 142 -7.75 13.17 8.56
CA PRO A 142 -7.57 11.89 9.27
C PRO A 142 -6.16 11.31 9.13
N LEU A 143 -5.45 11.64 8.04
CA LEU A 143 -4.07 11.21 7.80
C LEU A 143 -3.08 11.72 8.85
N THR A 144 -3.37 12.84 9.52
CA THR A 144 -2.48 13.41 10.53
C THR A 144 -2.27 12.46 11.72
N ASN A 145 -3.29 11.70 12.07
CA ASN A 145 -3.29 10.75 13.18
C ASN A 145 -3.31 9.28 12.73
N ALA A 146 -3.21 9.03 11.41
CA ALA A 146 -3.23 7.68 10.89
C ALA A 146 -1.97 6.90 11.33
N PRO A 147 -2.09 5.65 11.76
CA PRO A 147 -0.97 4.83 12.20
C PRO A 147 -0.16 4.30 10.99
N LEU A 148 0.46 5.21 10.25
CA LEU A 148 1.27 4.95 9.06
C LEU A 148 2.73 5.32 9.31
N PHE A 149 3.60 4.32 9.23
CA PHE A 149 5.04 4.44 9.44
C PHE A 149 5.76 4.30 8.10
N ILE A 150 6.29 5.42 7.59
CA ILE A 150 6.99 5.44 6.30
C ILE A 150 8.49 5.48 6.54
N ASP A 151 9.20 4.54 5.93
CA ASP A 151 10.66 4.48 5.87
C ASP A 151 11.09 4.62 4.41
N ASP A 152 11.94 5.60 4.11
CA ASP A 152 12.46 5.90 2.77
C ASP A 152 13.97 5.69 2.65
N THR A 153 14.52 4.79 3.46
CA THR A 153 15.93 4.42 3.40
C THR A 153 16.23 3.77 2.04
N PRO A 154 17.14 4.36 1.23
CA PRO A 154 17.47 3.80 -0.07
C PRO A 154 18.30 2.51 0.07
N ALA A 155 18.24 1.64 -0.96
CA ALA A 155 19.04 0.42 -1.07
C ALA A 155 19.04 -0.47 0.19
N LEU A 156 17.86 -0.62 0.80
CA LEU A 156 17.66 -1.33 2.05
C LEU A 156 18.07 -2.80 1.93
N SER A 157 18.97 -3.25 2.79
CA SER A 157 19.36 -4.66 2.88
C SER A 157 18.32 -5.47 3.66
N ILE A 158 18.26 -6.79 3.40
CA ILE A 158 17.34 -7.70 4.11
C ILE A 158 17.58 -7.68 5.62
N THR A 159 18.84 -7.58 6.05
CA THR A 159 19.20 -7.54 7.47
C THR A 159 18.69 -6.26 8.16
N GLU A 160 18.89 -5.11 7.51
CA GLU A 160 18.38 -3.83 8.01
C GLU A 160 16.84 -3.80 7.99
N PHE A 161 16.22 -4.32 6.91
CA PHE A 161 14.78 -4.44 6.82
C PHE A 161 14.21 -5.24 7.99
N ARG A 162 14.79 -6.44 8.27
CA ARG A 162 14.36 -7.26 9.41
C ARG A 162 14.44 -6.50 10.74
N SER A 163 15.56 -5.81 11.00
CA SER A 163 15.74 -5.02 12.23
C SER A 163 14.72 -3.89 12.36
N LYS A 164 14.38 -3.23 11.25
CA LYS A 164 13.35 -2.17 11.23
C LYS A 164 11.94 -2.74 11.45
N VAL A 165 11.63 -3.89 10.84
CA VAL A 165 10.35 -4.60 11.06
C VAL A 165 10.18 -4.98 12.52
N GLU A 166 11.22 -5.54 13.14
CA GLU A 166 11.23 -5.89 14.56
C GLU A 166 10.93 -4.69 15.46
N LYS A 167 11.58 -3.55 15.21
CA LYS A 167 11.31 -2.30 15.94
C LYS A 167 9.87 -1.83 15.76
N LEU A 168 9.38 -1.78 14.51
CA LEU A 168 8.02 -1.34 14.21
C LEU A 168 6.98 -2.29 14.83
N LYS A 169 7.23 -3.61 14.80
CA LYS A 169 6.34 -4.59 15.43
C LYS A 169 6.31 -4.42 16.95
N THR A 170 7.46 -4.25 17.59
CA THR A 170 7.56 -4.12 19.05
C THR A 170 6.98 -2.79 19.55
N GLN A 171 7.25 -1.68 18.85
CA GLN A 171 6.88 -0.34 19.31
C GLN A 171 5.45 0.07 18.92
N HIS A 172 4.96 -0.39 17.77
CA HIS A 172 3.72 0.09 17.17
C HIS A 172 2.73 -1.02 16.80
N ASP A 173 3.09 -2.28 17.07
CA ASP A 173 2.28 -3.47 16.72
C ASP A 173 1.74 -3.42 15.29
N ILE A 174 2.62 -3.13 14.33
CA ILE A 174 2.23 -3.08 12.90
C ILE A 174 1.52 -4.37 12.48
N GLN A 175 0.50 -4.23 11.63
CA GLN A 175 -0.36 -5.31 11.17
C GLN A 175 -0.12 -5.69 9.71
N LEU A 176 0.61 -4.86 8.96
CA LEU A 176 0.91 -5.07 7.55
C LEU A 176 2.17 -4.29 7.15
N ILE A 177 2.90 -4.83 6.20
CA ILE A 177 4.06 -4.19 5.58
C ILE A 177 3.83 -4.05 4.09
N VAL A 178 4.21 -2.88 3.53
CA VAL A 178 4.29 -2.62 2.09
C VAL A 178 5.71 -2.27 1.71
N ILE A 179 6.23 -2.84 0.61
CA ILE A 179 7.55 -2.57 0.04
C ILE A 179 7.39 -2.07 -1.39
N ASP A 180 7.82 -0.85 -1.69
CA ASP A 180 7.78 -0.21 -3.00
C ASP A 180 9.20 0.21 -3.45
N TYR A 181 9.87 -0.55 -4.30
CA TYR A 181 9.57 -1.82 -4.93
C TYR A 181 10.76 -2.80 -4.80
N LEU A 182 10.48 -4.08 -5.05
CA LEU A 182 11.37 -5.23 -4.81
C LEU A 182 12.78 -5.08 -5.37
N GLN A 183 12.91 -4.63 -6.62
CA GLN A 183 14.17 -4.59 -7.36
C GLN A 183 15.19 -3.57 -6.81
N LEU A 184 14.80 -2.73 -5.86
CA LEU A 184 15.71 -1.80 -5.18
C LEU A 184 16.23 -2.35 -3.83
N MET A 185 15.76 -3.53 -3.41
CA MET A 185 16.32 -4.23 -2.26
C MET A 185 17.62 -4.94 -2.63
N ASN A 186 18.49 -5.14 -1.63
CA ASN A 186 19.70 -5.94 -1.80
C ASN A 186 19.82 -7.00 -0.68
N LEU A 187 20.64 -8.02 -0.93
CA LEU A 187 20.91 -9.08 0.05
C LEU A 187 21.91 -8.66 1.13
N GLY A 188 22.60 -7.52 0.97
CA GLY A 188 23.68 -7.10 1.86
C GLY A 188 25.01 -7.85 1.68
N CYS A 189 25.07 -8.83 0.78
CA CYS A 189 26.29 -9.58 0.44
C CYS A 189 26.61 -9.37 -1.04
N HIS A 190 27.77 -8.78 -1.35
CA HIS A 190 28.26 -8.67 -2.73
C HIS A 190 28.83 -10.03 -3.18
N ASP A 191 27.95 -10.95 -3.54
CA ASP A 191 28.37 -12.20 -4.18
C ASP A 191 28.31 -11.99 -5.71
N ASN A 192 29.44 -11.61 -6.31
CA ASN A 192 29.59 -11.28 -7.75
C ASN A 192 29.24 -12.44 -8.72
N LYS A 193 28.75 -13.56 -8.22
CA LYS A 193 28.45 -14.77 -9.02
C LYS A 193 26.96 -15.01 -9.22
N ARG A 194 26.06 -14.24 -8.59
CA ARG A 194 24.62 -14.48 -8.71
C ARG A 194 24.03 -13.71 -9.87
N ASN A 195 23.22 -14.38 -10.67
CA ASN A 195 22.37 -13.73 -11.66
C ASN A 195 21.28 -12.92 -10.96
N HIS A 196 20.85 -11.81 -11.55
CA HIS A 196 19.80 -10.94 -11.01
C HIS A 196 18.51 -11.70 -10.61
N GLU A 197 18.11 -12.72 -11.37
CA GLU A 197 16.96 -13.56 -11.06
C GLU A 197 17.13 -14.36 -9.75
N GLN A 198 18.34 -14.89 -9.53
CA GLN A 198 18.68 -15.63 -8.31
C GLN A 198 18.71 -14.72 -7.09
N GLU A 199 19.15 -13.48 -7.27
CA GLU A 199 19.12 -12.47 -6.22
C GLU A 199 17.67 -12.12 -5.81
N ILE A 200 16.80 -11.85 -6.77
CA ILE A 200 15.38 -11.60 -6.53
C ILE A 200 14.71 -12.79 -5.82
N ALA A 201 15.00 -14.02 -6.27
CA ALA A 201 14.46 -15.22 -5.65
C ALA A 201 14.91 -15.34 -4.18
N ALA A 202 16.19 -15.08 -3.89
CA ALA A 202 16.72 -15.10 -2.53
C ALA A 202 16.11 -14.02 -1.63
N ILE A 203 15.90 -12.81 -2.17
CA ILE A 203 15.20 -11.73 -1.46
C ILE A 203 13.77 -12.15 -1.12
N LEU A 204 13.02 -12.71 -2.07
CA LEU A 204 11.64 -13.17 -1.84
C LEU A 204 11.58 -14.30 -0.80
N CYS A 205 12.51 -15.25 -0.81
CA CYS A 205 12.63 -16.28 0.21
C CYS A 205 12.85 -15.66 1.61
N SER A 206 13.73 -14.68 1.69
CA SER A 206 14.04 -13.99 2.95
C SER A 206 12.85 -13.18 3.45
N LEU A 207 12.13 -12.47 2.56
CA LEU A 207 10.92 -11.74 2.91
C LEU A 207 9.81 -12.68 3.39
N LYS A 208 9.64 -13.85 2.78
CA LYS A 208 8.68 -14.87 3.26
C LYS A 208 9.07 -15.42 4.62
N ALA A 209 10.35 -15.62 4.90
CA ALA A 209 10.83 -16.02 6.22
C ALA A 209 10.50 -14.96 7.29
N ILE A 210 10.75 -13.67 6.99
CA ILE A 210 10.41 -12.53 7.86
C ILE A 210 8.90 -12.44 8.08
N ALA A 211 8.07 -12.59 7.03
CA ALA A 211 6.62 -12.61 7.15
C ALA A 211 6.13 -13.68 8.14
N LYS A 212 6.73 -14.88 8.09
CA LYS A 212 6.43 -15.98 9.03
C LYS A 212 6.96 -15.71 10.43
N GLU A 213 8.16 -15.16 10.55
CA GLU A 213 8.80 -14.88 11.84
C GLU A 213 7.98 -13.89 12.68
N PHE A 214 7.49 -12.81 12.05
CA PHE A 214 6.72 -11.77 12.75
C PHE A 214 5.21 -11.93 12.64
N ASP A 215 4.74 -13.00 11.98
CA ASP A 215 3.32 -13.26 11.71
C ASP A 215 2.60 -12.06 11.08
N LEU A 216 3.23 -11.49 10.04
CA LEU A 216 2.77 -10.29 9.35
C LEU A 216 2.58 -10.56 7.84
N PRO A 217 1.49 -10.06 7.23
CA PRO A 217 1.40 -9.99 5.77
C PRO A 217 2.39 -8.95 5.24
N ILE A 218 3.19 -9.34 4.24
CA ILE A 218 4.11 -8.46 3.53
C ILE A 218 3.65 -8.34 2.08
N ILE A 219 3.36 -7.13 1.64
CA ILE A 219 3.00 -6.80 0.26
C ILE A 219 4.22 -6.19 -0.41
N VAL A 220 4.63 -6.79 -1.52
CA VAL A 220 5.79 -6.36 -2.30
C VAL A 220 5.35 -5.91 -3.68
N LEU A 221 5.67 -4.68 -4.04
CA LEU A 221 5.46 -4.19 -5.40
C LEU A 221 6.61 -4.63 -6.29
N SER A 222 6.30 -5.10 -7.50
CA SER A 222 7.29 -5.55 -8.47
C SER A 222 7.04 -4.94 -9.85
N MET A 223 8.10 -4.64 -10.58
CA MET A 223 8.01 -4.22 -11.97
C MET A 223 8.16 -5.43 -12.90
N VAL A 224 7.25 -5.54 -13.87
CA VAL A 224 7.34 -6.53 -14.94
C VAL A 224 7.98 -5.90 -16.16
N SER A 225 9.05 -6.52 -16.69
CA SER A 225 9.72 -6.04 -17.90
C SER A 225 8.81 -6.19 -19.13
N ARG A 226 9.13 -5.43 -20.21
CA ARG A 226 8.38 -5.49 -21.47
C ARG A 226 8.70 -6.76 -22.30
N SER A 227 9.73 -7.50 -21.95
CA SER A 227 10.22 -8.68 -22.68
C SER A 227 9.60 -10.01 -22.25
N CYS A 228 8.41 -9.95 -21.66
CA CYS A 228 7.61 -11.15 -21.35
C CYS A 228 6.32 -11.16 -22.15
#